data_1c854754bf1c31bef96ec3606d67ac40
#
_entry.id   1c854754bf1c31bef96ec3606d67ac40
#
_cell.length_a   1.000
_cell.length_b   1.000
_cell.length_c   1.000
_cell.angle_alpha   90.00
_cell.angle_beta   90.00
_cell.angle_gamma   90.00
#
_symmetry.space_group_name_H-M   'P 1'
#
loop_
_entity.id
_entity.type
_entity.pdbx_description
1 polymer ?
#
loop_
_entity_poly.entity_id
_entity_poly.type
_entity_poly.pdbx_seq_one_letter_code
_entity_poly.pdbx_strand_id
1 'polypeptide(L)'
;MQLAALLHDVDDIKLSPDTYAAKKNAVDFMMANKVDEEIIKVVCKIIDEVSFAGTDSVVPDTIEGKCVQDADRLDAIGAIGIARTFAYGDSRGRKIYDPEIKPKIIMNKDEYQKNKNSTSINHFYEKLLLLKDMMNTTEGKKLAEHRQVVMQEFLNEFMLEWEGKM
;
A
#
# COMPACT_ATOMS: atom_id res chain seq x y z
N MET A 1 -10.46 14.94 4.72
CA MET A 1 -9.72 14.30 3.61
C MET A 1 -8.24 14.72 3.56
N GLN A 2 -7.88 15.99 3.29
CA GLN A 2 -6.47 16.44 3.15
C GLN A 2 -5.59 16.09 4.37
N LEU A 3 -6.04 16.35 5.59
CA LEU A 3 -5.29 15.99 6.80
C LEU A 3 -5.04 14.49 6.89
N ALA A 4 -6.03 13.66 6.59
CA ALA A 4 -5.85 12.22 6.60
C ALA A 4 -4.83 11.77 5.53
N ALA A 5 -4.88 12.33 4.32
CA ALA A 5 -3.92 12.03 3.28
C ALA A 5 -2.48 12.42 3.64
N LEU A 6 -2.29 13.55 4.36
CA LEU A 6 -0.96 14.01 4.78
C LEU A 6 -0.42 13.24 6.00
N LEU A 7 -1.30 12.75 6.87
CA LEU A 7 -0.92 12.19 8.16
C LEU A 7 -1.00 10.65 8.23
N HIS A 8 -1.50 9.96 7.19
CA HIS A 8 -1.78 8.52 7.29
C HIS A 8 -0.55 7.65 7.57
N ASP A 9 0.64 8.06 7.14
CA ASP A 9 1.88 7.30 7.29
C ASP A 9 2.81 7.81 8.42
N VAL A 10 2.49 8.94 9.08
CA VAL A 10 3.40 9.52 10.11
C VAL A 10 3.57 8.63 11.32
N ASP A 11 2.60 7.75 11.57
CA ASP A 11 2.60 6.75 12.63
C ASP A 11 2.61 5.31 12.05
N ASP A 12 3.16 5.07 10.83
CA ASP A 12 3.27 3.72 10.28
C ASP A 12 4.09 2.83 11.22
N ILE A 13 3.60 1.62 11.51
CA ILE A 13 4.21 0.68 12.47
C ILE A 13 5.66 0.32 12.13
N LYS A 14 6.06 0.40 10.85
CA LYS A 14 7.45 0.11 10.41
C LYS A 14 8.42 1.24 10.70
N LEU A 15 7.92 2.47 10.84
CA LEU A 15 8.69 3.69 11.04
C LEU A 15 8.56 4.23 12.47
N SER A 16 7.38 4.11 13.06
CA SER A 16 7.01 4.70 14.35
C SER A 16 6.23 3.73 15.24
N PRO A 17 6.80 2.55 15.59
CA PRO A 17 6.10 1.50 16.32
C PRO A 17 5.54 1.96 17.67
N ASP A 18 6.23 2.89 18.35
CA ASP A 18 5.84 3.38 19.69
C ASP A 18 4.63 4.33 19.64
N THR A 19 4.36 4.95 18.50
CA THR A 19 3.28 5.92 18.32
C THR A 19 2.10 5.38 17.52
N TYR A 20 2.30 4.25 16.82
CA TYR A 20 1.33 3.64 15.91
C TYR A 20 -0.06 3.43 16.51
N ALA A 21 -0.14 2.78 17.68
CA ALA A 21 -1.42 2.39 18.28
C ALA A 21 -2.30 3.61 18.65
N ALA A 22 -1.67 4.69 19.12
CA ALA A 22 -2.34 5.92 19.52
C ALA A 22 -2.39 6.98 18.41
N LYS A 23 -1.75 6.74 17.27
CA LYS A 23 -1.52 7.76 16.21
C LYS A 23 -0.99 9.06 16.79
N LYS A 24 -0.03 8.92 17.71
CA LYS A 24 0.39 10.03 18.59
C LYS A 24 0.93 11.23 17.80
N ASN A 25 1.76 10.98 16.77
CA ASN A 25 2.33 12.08 15.97
C ASN A 25 1.25 12.81 15.18
N ALA A 26 0.30 12.09 14.57
CA ALA A 26 -0.82 12.69 13.86
C ALA A 26 -1.73 13.50 14.81
N VAL A 27 -2.07 12.96 15.97
CA VAL A 27 -2.92 13.62 16.98
C VAL A 27 -2.22 14.86 17.54
N ASP A 28 -0.97 14.73 17.98
CA ASP A 28 -0.20 15.84 18.53
C ASP A 28 -0.07 17.01 17.51
N PHE A 29 0.18 16.68 16.25
CA PHE A 29 0.22 17.68 15.18
C PHE A 29 -1.13 18.42 15.04
N MET A 30 -2.23 17.67 14.99
CA MET A 30 -3.56 18.27 14.84
C MET A 30 -3.96 19.11 16.05
N MET A 31 -3.66 18.64 17.27
CA MET A 31 -3.92 19.39 18.49
C MET A 31 -3.10 20.69 18.56
N ALA A 32 -1.80 20.63 18.22
CA ALA A 32 -0.94 21.80 18.17
C ALA A 32 -1.42 22.88 17.18
N ASN A 33 -2.10 22.43 16.10
CA ASN A 33 -2.71 23.31 15.10
C ASN A 33 -4.18 23.65 15.38
N LYS A 34 -4.68 23.34 16.59
CA LYS A 34 -6.04 23.67 17.05
C LYS A 34 -7.15 23.10 16.16
N VAL A 35 -6.93 21.91 15.60
CA VAL A 35 -7.95 21.18 14.86
C VAL A 35 -9.04 20.74 15.86
N ASP A 36 -10.30 20.85 15.46
CA ASP A 36 -11.45 20.43 16.27
C ASP A 36 -11.37 18.93 16.61
N GLU A 37 -11.75 18.56 17.85
CA GLU A 37 -11.65 17.18 18.34
C GLU A 37 -12.49 16.19 17.51
N GLU A 38 -13.65 16.60 17.00
CA GLU A 38 -14.47 15.73 16.15
C GLU A 38 -13.80 15.48 14.79
N ILE A 39 -13.10 16.49 14.26
CA ILE A 39 -12.30 16.32 13.04
C ILE A 39 -11.11 15.39 13.30
N ILE A 40 -10.43 15.50 14.45
CA ILE A 40 -9.33 14.61 14.84
C ILE A 40 -9.82 13.15 14.87
N LYS A 41 -10.98 12.88 15.49
CA LYS A 41 -11.57 11.53 15.53
C LYS A 41 -11.83 10.97 14.13
N VAL A 42 -12.41 11.78 13.24
CA VAL A 42 -12.69 11.37 11.86
C VAL A 42 -11.40 11.09 11.09
N VAL A 43 -10.38 11.93 11.23
CA VAL A 43 -9.07 11.73 10.59
C VAL A 43 -8.41 10.44 11.09
N CYS A 44 -8.40 10.21 12.41
CA CYS A 44 -7.85 8.98 12.99
C CYS A 44 -8.58 7.72 12.50
N LYS A 45 -9.91 7.77 12.37
CA LYS A 45 -10.68 6.67 11.81
C LYS A 45 -10.27 6.38 10.36
N ILE A 46 -10.15 7.42 9.52
CA ILE A 46 -9.70 7.24 8.14
C ILE A 46 -8.29 6.62 8.09
N ILE A 47 -7.36 7.08 8.94
CA ILE A 47 -6.00 6.53 9.00
C ILE A 47 -6.02 5.02 9.32
N ASP A 48 -6.89 4.57 10.22
CA ASP A 48 -7.04 3.14 10.55
C ASP A 48 -7.55 2.31 9.36
N GLU A 49 -8.36 2.91 8.50
CA GLU A 49 -9.02 2.22 7.39
C GLU A 49 -8.18 2.22 6.08
N VAL A 50 -7.12 3.04 5.98
CA VAL A 50 -6.36 3.21 4.72
C VAL A 50 -5.45 2.03 4.42
N SER A 51 -4.74 1.52 5.41
CA SER A 51 -3.65 0.56 5.21
C SER A 51 -4.11 -0.77 4.61
N PHE A 52 -3.31 -1.31 3.69
CA PHE A 52 -3.52 -2.66 3.15
C PHE A 52 -3.25 -3.72 4.23
N ALA A 53 -4.22 -4.60 4.42
CA ALA A 53 -4.20 -5.66 5.43
C ALA A 53 -4.50 -7.06 4.82
N GLY A 54 -4.10 -7.31 3.58
CA GLY A 54 -4.44 -8.56 2.90
C GLY A 54 -5.95 -8.73 2.76
N THR A 55 -6.47 -9.92 3.08
CA THR A 55 -7.91 -10.23 3.10
C THR A 55 -8.68 -9.48 4.19
N ASP A 56 -7.99 -8.95 5.19
CA ASP A 56 -8.59 -8.18 6.29
C ASP A 56 -8.68 -6.68 5.97
N SER A 57 -8.33 -6.27 4.73
CA SER A 57 -8.48 -4.88 4.30
C SER A 57 -9.95 -4.45 4.34
N VAL A 58 -10.22 -3.32 4.99
CA VAL A 58 -11.56 -2.76 5.11
C VAL A 58 -11.87 -1.79 3.98
N VAL A 59 -13.14 -1.62 3.66
CA VAL A 59 -13.63 -0.54 2.79
C VAL A 59 -14.07 0.60 3.70
N PRO A 60 -13.50 1.83 3.55
CA PRO A 60 -13.90 2.96 4.38
C PRO A 60 -15.39 3.31 4.22
N ASP A 61 -16.03 3.70 5.33
CA ASP A 61 -17.44 4.07 5.33
C ASP A 61 -17.70 5.40 4.60
N THR A 62 -16.75 6.35 4.73
CA THR A 62 -16.90 7.71 4.18
C THR A 62 -16.28 7.85 2.80
N ILE A 63 -16.79 8.80 2.00
CA ILE A 63 -16.21 9.09 0.68
C ILE A 63 -14.80 9.66 0.83
N GLU A 64 -14.53 10.43 1.87
CA GLU A 64 -13.20 10.95 2.17
C GLU A 64 -12.21 9.83 2.47
N GLY A 65 -12.60 8.83 3.25
CA GLY A 65 -11.79 7.64 3.53
C GLY A 65 -11.54 6.83 2.26
N LYS A 66 -12.57 6.62 1.43
CA LYS A 66 -12.45 5.95 0.13
C LYS A 66 -11.46 6.65 -0.80
N CYS A 67 -11.53 7.98 -0.88
CA CYS A 67 -10.60 8.75 -1.70
C CYS A 67 -9.15 8.67 -1.17
N VAL A 68 -8.94 8.73 0.14
CA VAL A 68 -7.59 8.62 0.74
C VAL A 68 -7.02 7.21 0.52
N GLN A 69 -7.83 6.18 0.73
CA GLN A 69 -7.41 4.79 0.51
C GLN A 69 -7.07 4.52 -0.97
N ASP A 70 -7.88 5.04 -1.90
CA ASP A 70 -7.60 4.92 -3.33
C ASP A 70 -6.31 5.65 -3.71
N ALA A 71 -6.06 6.85 -3.15
CA ALA A 71 -4.83 7.60 -3.40
C ALA A 71 -3.58 6.86 -2.92
N ASP A 72 -3.60 6.29 -1.70
CA ASP A 72 -2.51 5.45 -1.18
C ASP A 72 -2.26 4.23 -2.08
N ARG A 73 -3.33 3.53 -2.46
CA ARG A 73 -3.23 2.37 -3.37
C ARG A 73 -2.68 2.74 -4.75
N LEU A 74 -3.12 3.87 -5.30
CA LEU A 74 -2.62 4.37 -6.58
C LEU A 74 -1.13 4.72 -6.53
N ASP A 75 -0.65 5.29 -5.43
CA ASP A 75 0.77 5.60 -5.26
C ASP A 75 1.66 4.34 -5.24
N ALA A 76 1.11 3.20 -4.85
CA ALA A 76 1.81 1.92 -4.80
C ALA A 76 1.92 1.20 -6.16
N ILE A 77 1.21 1.61 -7.22
CA ILE A 77 1.10 0.88 -8.48
C ILE A 77 1.55 1.70 -9.70
N GLY A 78 1.73 1.03 -10.85
CA GLY A 78 2.21 1.65 -12.08
C GLY A 78 3.74 1.83 -12.09
N ALA A 79 4.25 2.68 -12.98
CA ALA A 79 5.69 2.87 -13.17
C ALA A 79 6.43 3.34 -11.90
N ILE A 80 5.82 4.27 -11.15
CA ILE A 80 6.37 4.74 -9.86
C ILE A 80 6.33 3.61 -8.83
N GLY A 81 5.24 2.85 -8.78
CA GLY A 81 5.10 1.69 -7.91
C GLY A 81 6.15 0.62 -8.18
N ILE A 82 6.48 0.35 -9.45
CA ILE A 82 7.57 -0.55 -9.85
C ILE A 82 8.90 -0.06 -9.25
N ALA A 83 9.28 1.20 -9.51
CA ALA A 83 10.52 1.77 -9.02
C ALA A 83 10.62 1.72 -7.48
N ARG A 84 9.55 2.10 -6.77
CA ARG A 84 9.47 2.04 -5.30
C ARG A 84 9.61 0.62 -4.75
N THR A 85 9.02 -0.37 -5.43
CA THR A 85 9.08 -1.77 -5.00
C THR A 85 10.52 -2.29 -4.97
N PHE A 86 11.31 -2.00 -5.99
CA PHE A 86 12.71 -2.42 -6.02
C PHE A 86 13.59 -1.60 -5.07
N ALA A 87 13.42 -0.28 -5.01
CA ALA A 87 14.15 0.56 -4.06
C ALA A 87 13.90 0.15 -2.60
N TYR A 88 12.65 -0.10 -2.23
CA TYR A 88 12.31 -0.57 -0.89
C TYR A 88 12.81 -2.00 -0.65
N GLY A 89 12.68 -2.87 -1.64
CA GLY A 89 13.16 -4.26 -1.54
C GLY A 89 14.67 -4.30 -1.26
N ASP A 90 15.46 -3.55 -2.02
CA ASP A 90 16.91 -3.45 -1.85
C ASP A 90 17.28 -2.92 -0.45
N SER A 91 16.65 -1.84 0.00
CA SER A 91 16.88 -1.27 1.34
C SER A 91 16.61 -2.25 2.51
N ARG A 92 15.88 -3.35 2.25
CA ARG A 92 15.56 -4.42 3.19
C ARG A 92 16.30 -5.73 2.91
N GLY A 93 17.25 -5.74 1.96
CA GLY A 93 17.98 -6.93 1.56
C GLY A 93 17.11 -8.00 0.89
N ARG A 94 15.97 -7.59 0.29
CA ARG A 94 15.05 -8.50 -0.40
C ARG A 94 15.60 -8.85 -1.78
N LYS A 95 15.59 -10.15 -2.12
CA LYS A 95 15.94 -10.59 -3.49
C LYS A 95 14.99 -9.95 -4.51
N ILE A 96 15.51 -9.63 -5.69
CA ILE A 96 14.69 -9.17 -6.82
C ILE A 96 13.70 -10.27 -7.20
N TYR A 97 14.23 -11.47 -7.51
CA TYR A 97 13.47 -12.66 -7.89
C TYR A 97 14.20 -13.93 -7.43
N ASP A 98 13.44 -14.98 -7.16
CA ASP A 98 13.95 -16.33 -6.87
C ASP A 98 12.87 -17.33 -7.29
N PRO A 99 13.13 -18.21 -8.31
CA PRO A 99 12.12 -19.15 -8.82
C PRO A 99 11.67 -20.19 -7.79
N GLU A 100 12.47 -20.45 -6.76
CA GLU A 100 12.14 -21.39 -5.68
C GLU A 100 11.16 -20.77 -4.66
N ILE A 101 11.06 -19.44 -4.61
CA ILE A 101 10.15 -18.73 -3.69
C ILE A 101 8.86 -18.36 -4.43
N LYS A 102 7.80 -19.11 -4.17
CA LYS A 102 6.50 -18.85 -4.81
C LYS A 102 5.73 -17.73 -4.08
N PRO A 103 4.99 -16.87 -4.83
CA PRO A 103 4.17 -15.82 -4.23
C PRO A 103 2.99 -16.42 -3.43
N LYS A 104 2.64 -15.78 -2.33
CA LYS A 104 1.46 -16.12 -1.51
C LYS A 104 0.35 -15.12 -1.82
N ILE A 105 -0.62 -15.51 -2.66
CA ILE A 105 -1.65 -14.60 -3.18
C ILE A 105 -2.73 -14.30 -2.16
N ILE A 106 -3.05 -15.24 -1.26
CA ILE A 106 -4.09 -15.07 -0.24
C ILE A 106 -3.41 -15.04 1.13
N MET A 107 -3.43 -13.89 1.78
CA MET A 107 -2.87 -13.68 3.11
C MET A 107 -3.80 -12.78 3.91
N ASN A 108 -4.04 -13.14 5.17
CA ASN A 108 -4.62 -12.22 6.15
C ASN A 108 -3.56 -11.20 6.63
N LYS A 109 -3.96 -10.27 7.49
CA LYS A 109 -3.08 -9.20 7.99
C LYS A 109 -1.80 -9.74 8.63
N ASP A 110 -1.94 -10.74 9.50
CA ASP A 110 -0.81 -11.33 10.23
C ASP A 110 0.14 -12.07 9.30
N GLU A 111 -0.40 -12.83 8.36
CA GLU A 111 0.39 -13.58 7.37
C GLU A 111 1.16 -12.62 6.46
N TYR A 112 0.50 -11.54 6.00
CA TYR A 112 1.13 -10.52 5.18
C TYR A 112 2.28 -9.82 5.91
N GLN A 113 2.09 -9.44 7.17
CA GLN A 113 3.13 -8.81 8.00
C GLN A 113 4.31 -9.74 8.30
N LYS A 114 4.06 -11.03 8.45
CA LYS A 114 5.08 -12.05 8.73
C LYS A 114 5.77 -12.58 7.48
N ASN A 115 5.30 -12.26 6.28
CA ASN A 115 5.86 -12.73 5.01
C ASN A 115 7.18 -12.02 4.65
N LYS A 116 8.23 -12.27 5.45
CA LYS A 116 9.55 -11.62 5.29
C LYS A 116 10.42 -12.26 4.19
N ASN A 117 10.13 -13.50 3.79
CA ASN A 117 10.93 -14.27 2.84
C ASN A 117 10.37 -14.20 1.40
N SER A 118 9.72 -13.11 1.04
CA SER A 118 9.23 -12.89 -0.32
C SER A 118 10.23 -12.11 -1.16
N THR A 119 10.11 -12.16 -2.49
CA THR A 119 10.91 -11.39 -3.43
C THR A 119 10.21 -10.09 -3.86
N SER A 120 10.95 -9.16 -4.48
CA SER A 120 10.34 -7.95 -5.04
C SER A 120 9.34 -8.28 -6.16
N ILE A 121 9.63 -9.25 -7.01
CA ILE A 121 8.70 -9.75 -8.04
C ILE A 121 7.46 -10.40 -7.40
N ASN A 122 7.62 -11.21 -6.37
CA ASN A 122 6.47 -11.83 -5.70
C ASN A 122 5.53 -10.78 -5.09
N HIS A 123 6.05 -9.65 -4.61
CA HIS A 123 5.25 -8.57 -4.06
C HIS A 123 4.21 -7.99 -5.04
N PHE A 124 4.48 -8.06 -6.35
CA PHE A 124 3.48 -7.69 -7.35
C PHE A 124 2.25 -8.61 -7.26
N TYR A 125 2.46 -9.92 -7.19
CA TYR A 125 1.38 -10.90 -7.11
C TYR A 125 0.70 -10.93 -5.73
N GLU A 126 1.47 -10.70 -4.68
CA GLU A 126 1.01 -10.76 -3.29
C GLU A 126 0.19 -9.52 -2.87
N LYS A 127 0.42 -8.37 -3.54
CA LYS A 127 -0.27 -7.12 -3.20
C LYS A 127 -0.62 -6.27 -4.42
N LEU A 128 0.37 -5.85 -5.23
CA LEU A 128 0.20 -4.71 -6.13
C LEU A 128 -0.84 -4.96 -7.21
N LEU A 129 -0.86 -6.16 -7.81
CA LEU A 129 -1.85 -6.54 -8.82
C LEU A 129 -3.27 -6.72 -8.26
N LEU A 130 -3.43 -6.88 -6.95
CA LEU A 130 -4.74 -6.98 -6.30
C LEU A 130 -5.38 -5.60 -6.10
N LEU A 131 -4.59 -4.54 -6.01
CA LEU A 131 -5.06 -3.21 -5.62
C LEU A 131 -6.06 -2.60 -6.60
N LYS A 132 -5.96 -2.90 -7.90
CA LYS A 132 -6.92 -2.42 -8.90
C LYS A 132 -8.35 -2.82 -8.54
N ASP A 133 -8.57 -4.07 -8.19
CA ASP A 133 -9.90 -4.59 -7.89
C ASP A 133 -10.42 -4.13 -6.50
N MET A 134 -9.54 -3.56 -5.69
CA MET A 134 -9.86 -3.01 -4.38
C MET A 134 -10.13 -1.50 -4.40
N MET A 135 -10.10 -0.84 -5.56
CA MET A 135 -10.42 0.59 -5.66
C MET A 135 -11.90 0.86 -5.37
N ASN A 136 -12.16 1.92 -4.62
CA ASN A 136 -13.49 2.28 -4.14
C ASN A 136 -14.22 3.22 -5.11
N THR A 137 -13.49 4.17 -5.71
CA THR A 137 -14.07 5.23 -6.54
C THR A 137 -13.95 4.92 -8.02
N THR A 138 -14.84 5.49 -8.83
CA THR A 138 -14.80 5.34 -10.30
C THR A 138 -13.50 5.88 -10.89
N GLU A 139 -13.04 7.03 -10.42
CA GLU A 139 -11.79 7.63 -10.91
C GLU A 139 -10.56 6.85 -10.45
N GLY A 140 -10.57 6.35 -9.21
CA GLY A 140 -9.53 5.43 -8.72
C GLY A 140 -9.42 4.18 -9.59
N LYS A 141 -10.55 3.56 -9.93
CA LYS A 141 -10.58 2.38 -10.83
C LYS A 141 -9.98 2.65 -12.20
N LYS A 142 -10.39 3.75 -12.85
CA LYS A 142 -9.85 4.12 -14.18
C LYS A 142 -8.34 4.30 -14.17
N LEU A 143 -7.81 5.01 -13.16
CA LEU A 143 -6.37 5.21 -13.02
C LEU A 143 -5.63 3.91 -12.72
N ALA A 144 -6.22 3.05 -11.88
CA ALA A 144 -5.65 1.77 -11.51
C ALA A 144 -5.62 0.79 -12.70
N GLU A 145 -6.62 0.79 -13.58
CA GLU A 145 -6.63 -0.02 -14.81
C GLU A 145 -5.42 0.27 -15.68
N HIS A 146 -5.13 1.54 -15.96
CA HIS A 146 -3.95 1.92 -16.73
C HIS A 146 -2.64 1.50 -16.03
N ARG A 147 -2.53 1.77 -14.73
CA ARG A 147 -1.31 1.42 -13.95
C ARG A 147 -1.11 -0.09 -13.84
N GLN A 148 -2.19 -0.86 -13.81
CA GLN A 148 -2.15 -2.34 -13.85
C GLN A 148 -1.51 -2.86 -15.15
N VAL A 149 -1.90 -2.31 -16.31
CA VAL A 149 -1.32 -2.69 -17.60
C VAL A 149 0.19 -2.47 -17.61
N VAL A 150 0.67 -1.31 -17.16
CA VAL A 150 2.11 -1.00 -17.06
C VAL A 150 2.85 -2.03 -16.20
N MET A 151 2.28 -2.44 -15.06
CA MET A 151 2.91 -3.46 -14.21
C MET A 151 2.92 -4.85 -14.86
N GLN A 152 1.84 -5.24 -15.55
CA GLN A 152 1.75 -6.52 -16.23
C GLN A 152 2.74 -6.63 -17.40
N GLU A 153 2.86 -5.56 -18.20
CA GLU A 153 3.85 -5.48 -19.28
C GLU A 153 5.27 -5.59 -18.73
N PHE A 154 5.59 -4.85 -17.67
CA PHE A 154 6.88 -4.97 -16.99
C PHE A 154 7.18 -6.39 -16.51
N LEU A 155 6.21 -7.06 -15.85
CA LEU A 155 6.40 -8.41 -15.33
C LEU A 155 6.59 -9.43 -16.47
N ASN A 156 5.85 -9.29 -17.57
CA ASN A 156 5.99 -10.14 -18.73
C ASN A 156 7.40 -10.03 -19.34
N GLU A 157 7.86 -8.78 -19.55
CA GLU A 157 9.21 -8.52 -20.08
C GLU A 157 10.29 -9.03 -19.13
N PHE A 158 10.18 -8.74 -17.84
CA PHE A 158 11.12 -9.25 -16.84
C PHE A 158 11.26 -10.78 -16.88
N MET A 159 10.15 -11.51 -17.02
CA MET A 159 10.20 -12.99 -17.06
C MET A 159 10.79 -13.52 -18.36
N LEU A 160 10.54 -12.87 -19.50
CA LEU A 160 11.15 -13.24 -20.78
C LEU A 160 12.67 -13.06 -20.74
N GLU A 161 13.15 -11.92 -20.25
CA GLU A 161 14.58 -11.64 -20.07
C GLU A 161 15.23 -12.62 -19.08
N TRP A 162 14.56 -12.90 -17.95
CA TRP A 162 15.04 -13.84 -16.95
C TRP A 162 15.22 -15.26 -17.49
N GLU A 163 14.31 -15.68 -18.36
CA GLU A 163 14.35 -17.00 -19.00
C GLU A 163 15.24 -17.04 -20.25
N GLY A 164 15.82 -15.93 -20.68
CA GLY A 164 16.65 -15.83 -21.88
C GLY A 164 15.86 -16.07 -23.17
N LYS A 165 14.59 -15.69 -23.20
CA LYS A 165 13.68 -15.87 -24.34
C LYS A 165 13.56 -14.65 -25.26
N MET A 166 14.37 -13.63 -25.02
CA MET A 166 14.44 -12.39 -25.81
C MET A 166 15.74 -12.40 -26.66
#